data_8e8b7a824da97e05b02d5d0cdb9dae63
#
_entry.id   8e8b7a824da97e05b02d5d0cdb9dae63
#
_cell.length_a   1.000
_cell.length_b   1.000
_cell.length_c   1.000
_cell.angle_alpha   90.00
_cell.angle_beta   90.00
_cell.angle_gamma   90.00
#
_symmetry.space_group_name_H-M   'P 1'
#
loop_
_entity.id
_entity.type
_entity.pdbx_description
1 polymer ?
#
loop_
_entity_poly.entity_id
_entity_poly.type
_entity_poly.pdbx_seq_one_letter_code
_entity_poly.pdbx_strand_id
1 'polypeptide(L)'
;LMFKSSFIVMIINMLSRILGLVREMIIGSVFGATGMTDAYFSATKIPNFFTTLFGEGSLGTVFIPIYNRGIEEQGKERTDEFVFSVLNLIVAFTSTMSILMILFSRQILKITTGFADPERFETANMLLKIVAFYFLFIALSGVVSSLLNNYKKFAVAASMGIVFNLTIIIGTLLLKNKMGIYGLGIAYLLSGVFQLAMMLPQFFQIMKTYKFTFNLKDEYVIEMFKLMIPTLIGIFGYQINEIIDNRFATMLPAGTASALNYASRLYLLPIGVFAISLAVVIFPTLSKAVVKNNMKTVRRVVHQGLYMLAFLIVPSSVVLFGYAQEIVTLIYKRGHFSEKSVVITSETLQFYAIGLLFFSTIHLLTRSHYVFKDRTLPVIS
;
A
#
# COMPACT_ATOMS: atom_id res chain seq x y z
N LEU A 1 26.68 3.85 -11.14
CA LEU A 1 25.38 4.51 -11.30
C LEU A 1 24.27 3.75 -10.61
N MET A 2 24.10 2.44 -10.78
CA MET A 2 23.06 1.61 -10.15
C MET A 2 23.11 1.68 -8.61
N PHE A 3 24.28 1.59 -7.99
CA PHE A 3 24.43 1.62 -6.54
C PHE A 3 23.94 2.95 -5.93
N LYS A 4 24.29 4.08 -6.59
CA LYS A 4 23.86 5.42 -6.17
C LYS A 4 22.32 5.57 -6.24
N SER A 5 21.70 5.09 -7.32
CA SER A 5 20.24 5.13 -7.48
C SER A 5 19.53 4.25 -6.46
N SER A 6 20.04 3.05 -6.19
CA SER A 6 19.46 2.16 -5.17
C SER A 6 19.55 2.75 -3.76
N PHE A 7 20.66 3.40 -3.44
CA PHE A 7 20.85 4.07 -2.14
C PHE A 7 19.90 5.26 -1.96
N ILE A 8 19.70 6.08 -3.00
CA ILE A 8 18.74 7.18 -3.00
C ILE A 8 17.32 6.66 -2.77
N VAL A 9 16.89 5.61 -3.50
CA VAL A 9 15.58 5.00 -3.34
C VAL A 9 15.39 4.44 -1.93
N MET A 10 16.41 3.83 -1.35
CA MET A 10 16.37 3.32 0.03
C MET A 10 16.13 4.44 1.04
N ILE A 11 16.84 5.57 0.91
CA ILE A 11 16.64 6.74 1.80
C ILE A 11 15.23 7.31 1.63
N ILE A 12 14.75 7.47 0.39
CA ILE A 12 13.40 7.97 0.11
C ILE A 12 12.35 7.06 0.74
N ASN A 13 12.48 5.75 0.61
CA ASN A 13 11.56 4.79 1.19
C ASN A 13 11.60 4.81 2.74
N MET A 14 12.79 4.96 3.33
CA MET A 14 12.93 5.08 4.77
C MET A 14 12.27 6.38 5.28
N LEU A 15 12.51 7.49 4.62
CA LEU A 15 11.88 8.78 4.94
C LEU A 15 10.36 8.70 4.80
N SER A 16 9.86 8.06 3.74
CA SER A 16 8.42 7.83 3.54
C SER A 16 7.79 7.04 4.69
N ARG A 17 8.48 6.01 5.21
CA ARG A 17 7.99 5.22 6.37
C ARG A 17 7.95 6.03 7.65
N ILE A 18 8.97 6.84 7.90
CA ILE A 18 9.00 7.75 9.06
C ILE A 18 7.86 8.77 8.95
N LEU A 19 7.68 9.39 7.79
CA LEU A 19 6.57 10.31 7.55
C LEU A 19 5.21 9.62 7.68
N GLY A 20 5.09 8.34 7.30
CA GLY A 20 3.89 7.55 7.51
C GLY A 20 3.54 7.39 8.99
N LEU A 21 4.53 7.14 9.85
CA LEU A 21 4.33 7.10 11.31
C LEU A 21 3.93 8.49 11.84
N VAL A 22 4.63 9.55 11.43
CA VAL A 22 4.30 10.94 11.82
C VAL A 22 2.87 11.30 11.41
N ARG A 23 2.43 10.89 10.22
CA ARG A 23 1.05 11.06 9.75
C ARG A 23 0.06 10.42 10.71
N GLU A 24 0.27 9.16 11.10
CA GLU A 24 -0.63 8.46 12.04
C GLU A 24 -0.61 9.13 13.43
N MET A 25 0.56 9.60 13.90
CA MET A 25 0.66 10.37 15.16
C MET A 25 -0.18 11.66 15.09
N ILE A 26 -0.16 12.37 13.95
CA ILE A 26 -0.93 13.59 13.76
C ILE A 26 -2.42 13.28 13.67
N ILE A 27 -2.84 12.28 12.90
CA ILE A 27 -4.23 11.85 12.83
C ILE A 27 -4.74 11.46 14.21
N GLY A 28 -3.98 10.65 14.95
CA GLY A 28 -4.30 10.25 16.31
C GLY A 28 -4.39 11.43 17.27
N SER A 29 -3.46 12.40 17.19
CA SER A 29 -3.48 13.58 18.05
C SER A 29 -4.66 14.50 17.77
N VAL A 30 -5.10 14.61 16.53
CA VAL A 30 -6.20 15.50 16.11
C VAL A 30 -7.57 14.87 16.32
N PHE A 31 -7.72 13.57 16.06
CA PHE A 31 -9.03 12.89 16.04
C PHE A 31 -9.17 11.73 17.05
N GLY A 32 -8.05 11.28 17.65
CA GLY A 32 -8.04 10.14 18.58
C GLY A 32 -8.29 8.79 17.89
N ALA A 33 -8.49 7.75 18.70
CA ALA A 33 -9.11 6.50 18.28
C ALA A 33 -10.60 6.56 18.62
N THR A 34 -11.41 7.02 17.68
CA THR A 34 -12.84 7.36 17.87
C THR A 34 -13.70 6.76 16.76
N GLY A 35 -15.02 6.86 16.90
CA GLY A 35 -15.94 6.45 15.84
C GLY A 35 -15.75 7.18 14.52
N MET A 36 -15.29 8.45 14.55
CA MET A 36 -15.01 9.23 13.34
C MET A 36 -13.75 8.74 12.62
N THR A 37 -12.69 8.39 13.37
CA THR A 37 -11.50 7.79 12.78
C THR A 37 -11.75 6.38 12.27
N ASP A 38 -12.62 5.60 12.93
CA ASP A 38 -13.10 4.31 12.40
C ASP A 38 -13.79 4.48 11.05
N ALA A 39 -14.66 5.49 10.93
CA ALA A 39 -15.34 5.83 9.68
C ALA A 39 -14.33 6.20 8.57
N TYR A 40 -13.32 7.00 8.91
CA TYR A 40 -12.25 7.38 7.96
C TYR A 40 -11.43 6.18 7.48
N PHE A 41 -10.92 5.37 8.41
CA PHE A 41 -10.11 4.20 8.03
C PHE A 41 -10.93 3.20 7.23
N SER A 42 -12.19 2.98 7.58
CA SER A 42 -13.09 2.10 6.82
C SER A 42 -13.38 2.63 5.41
N ALA A 43 -13.63 3.93 5.27
CA ALA A 43 -13.88 4.54 3.97
C ALA A 43 -12.64 4.49 3.05
N THR A 44 -11.45 4.72 3.60
CA THR A 44 -10.19 4.70 2.82
C THR A 44 -9.71 3.29 2.46
N LYS A 45 -10.13 2.23 3.18
CA LYS A 45 -9.81 0.85 2.82
C LYS A 45 -10.33 0.47 1.44
N ILE A 46 -11.48 1.01 1.02
CA ILE A 46 -12.11 0.67 -0.26
C ILE A 46 -11.30 1.19 -1.46
N PRO A 47 -10.92 2.48 -1.56
CA PRO A 47 -9.99 2.92 -2.59
C PRO A 47 -8.62 2.23 -2.50
N ASN A 48 -8.11 1.96 -1.29
CA ASN A 48 -6.85 1.25 -1.09
C ASN A 48 -6.89 -0.18 -1.63
N PHE A 49 -8.00 -0.88 -1.51
CA PHE A 49 -8.20 -2.18 -2.14
C PHE A 49 -7.89 -2.12 -3.65
N PHE A 50 -8.48 -1.16 -4.34
CA PHE A 50 -8.23 -0.96 -5.77
C PHE A 50 -6.81 -0.45 -6.05
N THR A 51 -6.23 0.35 -5.15
CA THR A 51 -4.85 0.83 -5.26
C THR A 51 -3.85 -0.33 -5.28
N THR A 52 -4.02 -1.30 -4.39
CA THR A 52 -3.15 -2.47 -4.34
C THR A 52 -3.30 -3.32 -5.60
N LEU A 53 -4.53 -3.45 -6.12
CA LEU A 53 -4.79 -4.20 -7.36
C LEU A 53 -4.14 -3.53 -8.59
N PHE A 54 -4.17 -2.21 -8.70
CA PHE A 54 -3.77 -1.48 -9.91
C PHE A 54 -2.49 -0.64 -9.77
N GLY A 55 -2.09 -0.25 -8.56
CA GLY A 55 -1.02 0.72 -8.31
C GLY A 55 0.31 0.12 -7.85
N GLU A 56 0.30 -0.78 -6.88
CA GLU A 56 1.53 -1.22 -6.21
C GLU A 56 2.20 -2.39 -6.93
N GLY A 57 2.83 -2.13 -8.07
CA GLY A 57 3.75 -3.07 -8.71
C GLY A 57 3.13 -4.09 -9.67
N SER A 58 1.81 -4.37 -9.62
CA SER A 58 1.17 -5.29 -10.56
C SER A 58 1.18 -4.74 -11.98
N LEU A 59 0.84 -3.47 -12.16
CA LEU A 59 0.93 -2.77 -13.45
C LEU A 59 2.37 -2.74 -13.97
N GLY A 60 3.35 -2.40 -13.12
CA GLY A 60 4.75 -2.30 -13.54
C GLY A 60 5.35 -3.60 -14.02
N THR A 61 5.02 -4.73 -13.38
CA THR A 61 5.54 -6.06 -13.76
C THR A 61 5.04 -6.53 -15.11
N VAL A 62 3.85 -6.08 -15.53
CA VAL A 62 3.25 -6.40 -16.83
C VAL A 62 3.57 -5.33 -17.87
N PHE A 63 3.44 -4.06 -17.50
CA PHE A 63 3.60 -2.93 -18.40
C PHE A 63 5.03 -2.77 -18.95
N ILE A 64 6.06 -2.86 -18.10
CA ILE A 64 7.46 -2.61 -18.50
C ILE A 64 7.95 -3.58 -19.57
N PRO A 65 7.76 -4.92 -19.47
CA PRO A 65 8.17 -5.85 -20.50
C PRO A 65 7.47 -5.61 -21.84
N ILE A 66 6.16 -5.32 -21.81
CA ILE A 66 5.37 -5.05 -23.03
C ILE A 66 5.85 -3.75 -23.69
N TYR A 67 6.04 -2.69 -22.89
CA TYR A 67 6.54 -1.41 -23.39
C TYR A 67 7.92 -1.55 -24.06
N ASN A 68 8.85 -2.25 -23.43
CA ASN A 68 10.20 -2.44 -23.97
C ASN A 68 10.17 -3.26 -25.27
N ARG A 69 9.38 -4.33 -25.33
CA ARG A 69 9.19 -5.12 -26.54
C ARG A 69 8.55 -4.27 -27.65
N GLY A 70 7.56 -3.46 -27.32
CA GLY A 70 6.96 -2.54 -28.29
C GLY A 70 7.96 -1.58 -28.92
N ILE A 71 8.89 -1.03 -28.11
CA ILE A 71 9.96 -0.17 -28.64
C ILE A 71 10.85 -0.92 -29.65
N GLU A 72 11.21 -2.17 -29.35
CA GLU A 72 12.07 -2.98 -30.22
C GLU A 72 11.36 -3.42 -31.51
N GLU A 73 10.07 -3.81 -31.44
CA GLU A 73 9.35 -4.37 -32.58
C GLU A 73 8.71 -3.31 -33.49
N GLN A 74 8.21 -2.20 -32.95
CA GLN A 74 7.44 -1.21 -33.73
C GLN A 74 7.91 0.26 -33.57
N GLY A 75 8.96 0.45 -32.77
CA GLY A 75 9.55 1.76 -32.54
C GLY A 75 8.79 2.59 -31.49
N LYS A 76 9.43 3.70 -31.10
CA LYS A 76 8.96 4.50 -29.95
C LYS A 76 7.60 5.16 -30.19
N GLU A 77 7.37 5.73 -31.37
CA GLU A 77 6.16 6.51 -31.63
C GLU A 77 4.87 5.67 -31.48
N ARG A 78 4.88 4.47 -32.04
CA ARG A 78 3.75 3.54 -31.95
C ARG A 78 3.57 2.96 -30.55
N THR A 79 4.68 2.75 -29.83
CA THR A 79 4.65 2.31 -28.44
C THR A 79 4.15 3.42 -27.51
N ASP A 80 4.43 4.68 -27.81
CA ASP A 80 3.86 5.82 -27.08
C ASP A 80 2.33 5.87 -27.23
N GLU A 81 1.77 5.53 -28.41
CA GLU A 81 0.33 5.38 -28.62
C GLU A 81 -0.30 4.28 -27.75
N PHE A 82 0.40 3.16 -27.59
CA PHE A 82 0.00 2.12 -26.61
C PHE A 82 -0.08 2.69 -25.19
N VAL A 83 0.92 3.45 -24.74
CA VAL A 83 0.90 4.08 -23.40
C VAL A 83 -0.30 5.00 -23.23
N PHE A 84 -0.59 5.85 -24.24
CA PHE A 84 -1.74 6.75 -24.18
C PHE A 84 -3.08 5.98 -24.19
N SER A 85 -3.18 4.90 -24.96
CA SER A 85 -4.35 4.01 -24.94
C SER A 85 -4.56 3.41 -23.55
N VAL A 86 -3.49 2.92 -22.91
CA VAL A 86 -3.54 2.38 -21.55
C VAL A 86 -3.97 3.45 -20.55
N LEU A 87 -3.39 4.66 -20.61
CA LEU A 87 -3.76 5.76 -19.71
C LEU A 87 -5.24 6.15 -19.88
N ASN A 88 -5.72 6.28 -21.12
CA ASN A 88 -7.11 6.63 -21.39
C ASN A 88 -8.10 5.54 -20.95
N LEU A 89 -7.74 4.28 -21.13
CA LEU A 89 -8.52 3.14 -20.63
C LEU A 89 -8.59 3.12 -19.10
N ILE A 90 -7.47 3.40 -18.44
CA ILE A 90 -7.42 3.51 -16.98
C ILE A 90 -8.27 4.69 -16.51
N VAL A 91 -8.20 5.85 -17.15
CA VAL A 91 -9.08 7.00 -16.84
C VAL A 91 -10.54 6.59 -16.95
N ALA A 92 -10.94 5.99 -18.07
CA ALA A 92 -12.33 5.57 -18.29
C ALA A 92 -12.79 4.54 -17.24
N PHE A 93 -11.99 3.50 -17.01
CA PHE A 93 -12.30 2.44 -16.04
C PHE A 93 -12.38 2.96 -14.60
N THR A 94 -11.33 3.67 -14.17
CA THR A 94 -11.25 4.13 -12.77
C THR A 94 -12.23 5.25 -12.46
N SER A 95 -12.53 6.14 -13.43
CA SER A 95 -13.60 7.14 -13.27
C SER A 95 -14.96 6.46 -13.14
N THR A 96 -15.25 5.47 -13.99
CA THR A 96 -16.50 4.70 -13.90
C THR A 96 -16.60 3.99 -12.55
N MET A 97 -15.54 3.32 -12.09
CA MET A 97 -15.52 2.68 -10.78
C MET A 97 -15.68 3.68 -9.63
N SER A 98 -15.05 4.86 -9.72
CA SER A 98 -15.21 5.92 -8.71
C SER A 98 -16.66 6.43 -8.66
N ILE A 99 -17.30 6.61 -9.80
CA ILE A 99 -18.72 7.00 -9.88
C ILE A 99 -19.60 5.89 -9.28
N LEU A 100 -19.36 4.64 -9.62
CA LEU A 100 -20.07 3.50 -9.04
C LEU A 100 -19.87 3.41 -7.53
N MET A 101 -18.65 3.64 -7.03
CA MET A 101 -18.39 3.72 -5.58
C MET A 101 -19.19 4.82 -4.90
N ILE A 102 -19.38 5.97 -5.56
CA ILE A 102 -20.20 7.06 -5.01
C ILE A 102 -21.67 6.70 -5.03
N LEU A 103 -22.19 6.16 -6.13
CA LEU A 103 -23.60 5.78 -6.29
C LEU A 103 -24.00 4.66 -5.34
N PHE A 104 -23.14 3.66 -5.20
CA PHE A 104 -23.37 2.48 -4.35
C PHE A 104 -22.65 2.54 -3.00
N SER A 105 -22.22 3.72 -2.55
CA SER A 105 -21.43 3.89 -1.32
C SER A 105 -22.08 3.27 -0.09
N ARG A 106 -23.41 3.44 0.07
CA ARG A 106 -24.16 2.83 1.18
C ARG A 106 -24.17 1.31 1.12
N GLN A 107 -24.37 0.71 -0.05
CA GLN A 107 -24.40 -0.74 -0.24
C GLN A 107 -23.01 -1.34 0.02
N ILE A 108 -21.98 -0.70 -0.50
CA ILE A 108 -20.58 -1.10 -0.29
C ILE A 108 -20.27 -1.09 1.22
N LEU A 109 -20.57 -0.01 1.93
CA LEU A 109 -20.33 0.09 3.36
C LEU A 109 -21.13 -0.91 4.18
N LYS A 110 -22.38 -1.22 3.82
CA LYS A 110 -23.18 -2.27 4.49
C LYS A 110 -22.51 -3.66 4.40
N ILE A 111 -21.78 -3.92 3.31
CA ILE A 111 -21.08 -5.18 3.12
C ILE A 111 -19.71 -5.16 3.84
N THR A 112 -18.98 -4.05 3.74
CA THR A 112 -17.59 -3.95 4.19
C THR A 112 -17.41 -3.48 5.63
N THR A 113 -18.47 -3.00 6.27
CA THR A 113 -18.48 -2.55 7.67
C THR A 113 -19.63 -3.16 8.45
N GLY A 114 -19.50 -3.16 9.78
CA GLY A 114 -20.53 -3.60 10.73
C GLY A 114 -21.00 -2.48 11.65
N PHE A 115 -20.96 -1.22 11.19
CA PHE A 115 -21.39 -0.09 12.00
C PHE A 115 -22.88 -0.22 12.39
N ALA A 116 -23.14 -0.35 13.68
CA ALA A 116 -24.50 -0.29 14.24
C ALA A 116 -24.95 1.16 14.48
N ASP A 117 -24.02 2.08 14.71
CA ASP A 117 -24.27 3.50 14.93
C ASP A 117 -24.52 4.23 13.59
N PRO A 118 -25.71 4.85 13.40
CA PRO A 118 -26.03 5.58 12.18
C PRO A 118 -25.08 6.76 11.90
N GLU A 119 -24.60 7.46 12.92
CA GLU A 119 -23.70 8.61 12.75
C GLU A 119 -22.34 8.17 12.18
N ARG A 120 -21.79 7.08 12.73
CA ARG A 120 -20.53 6.48 12.21
C ARG A 120 -20.70 6.01 10.77
N PHE A 121 -21.84 5.39 10.45
CA PHE A 121 -22.15 4.91 9.10
C PHE A 121 -22.26 6.07 8.11
N GLU A 122 -23.00 7.13 8.42
CA GLU A 122 -23.16 8.28 7.53
C GLU A 122 -21.85 9.06 7.36
N THR A 123 -21.05 9.18 8.41
CA THR A 123 -19.68 9.73 8.33
C THR A 123 -18.82 8.93 7.37
N ALA A 124 -18.82 7.60 7.47
CA ALA A 124 -18.08 6.73 6.54
C ALA A 124 -18.62 6.85 5.11
N ASN A 125 -19.94 6.95 4.94
CA ASN A 125 -20.58 7.11 3.65
C ASN A 125 -20.17 8.41 2.94
N MET A 126 -20.15 9.53 3.67
CA MET A 126 -19.70 10.80 3.13
C MET A 126 -18.20 10.78 2.81
N LEU A 127 -17.39 10.22 3.71
CA LEU A 127 -15.95 10.07 3.50
C LEU A 127 -15.65 9.20 2.27
N LEU A 128 -16.35 8.08 2.09
CA LEU A 128 -16.17 7.23 0.90
C LEU A 128 -16.44 7.99 -0.38
N LYS A 129 -17.49 8.82 -0.42
CA LYS A 129 -17.80 9.66 -1.60
C LYS A 129 -16.67 10.68 -1.89
N ILE A 130 -16.08 11.27 -0.84
CA ILE A 130 -14.96 12.20 -0.97
C ILE A 130 -13.71 11.49 -1.53
N VAL A 131 -13.36 10.32 -0.96
CA VAL A 131 -12.11 9.64 -1.31
C VAL A 131 -12.20 8.75 -2.55
N ALA A 132 -13.39 8.54 -3.11
CA ALA A 132 -13.60 7.61 -4.23
C ALA A 132 -12.71 7.93 -5.44
N PHE A 133 -12.54 9.20 -5.79
CA PHE A 133 -11.69 9.62 -6.90
C PHE A 133 -10.19 9.50 -6.65
N TYR A 134 -9.75 9.21 -5.42
CA TYR A 134 -8.35 8.89 -5.16
C TYR A 134 -7.86 7.73 -6.03
N PHE A 135 -8.74 6.75 -6.28
CA PHE A 135 -8.45 5.60 -7.12
C PHE A 135 -8.00 5.99 -8.54
N LEU A 136 -8.66 6.97 -9.16
CA LEU A 136 -8.27 7.49 -10.47
C LEU A 136 -6.82 7.98 -10.48
N PHE A 137 -6.48 8.85 -9.54
CA PHE A 137 -5.15 9.48 -9.51
C PHE A 137 -4.04 8.48 -9.21
N ILE A 138 -4.27 7.54 -8.29
CA ILE A 138 -3.25 6.56 -7.93
C ILE A 138 -3.03 5.50 -9.03
N ALA A 139 -4.07 5.09 -9.75
CA ALA A 139 -3.94 4.17 -10.87
C ALA A 139 -3.14 4.79 -12.03
N LEU A 140 -3.41 6.06 -12.36
CA LEU A 140 -2.60 6.82 -13.32
C LEU A 140 -1.15 6.95 -12.84
N SER A 141 -0.97 7.26 -11.57
CA SER A 141 0.36 7.34 -10.95
C SER A 141 1.13 6.03 -11.06
N GLY A 142 0.46 4.88 -10.99
CA GLY A 142 1.06 3.55 -11.15
C GLY A 142 1.68 3.35 -12.53
N VAL A 143 0.96 3.72 -13.61
CA VAL A 143 1.48 3.63 -14.99
C VAL A 143 2.63 4.61 -15.20
N VAL A 144 2.44 5.87 -14.80
CA VAL A 144 3.47 6.91 -14.92
C VAL A 144 4.72 6.52 -14.15
N SER A 145 4.58 6.03 -12.91
CA SER A 145 5.68 5.53 -12.09
C SER A 145 6.42 4.36 -12.75
N SER A 146 5.68 3.42 -13.35
CA SER A 146 6.27 2.29 -14.08
C SER A 146 7.11 2.76 -15.26
N LEU A 147 6.58 3.71 -16.04
CA LEU A 147 7.32 4.33 -17.14
C LEU A 147 8.58 5.07 -16.64
N LEU A 148 8.47 5.87 -15.59
CA LEU A 148 9.62 6.57 -14.99
C LEU A 148 10.69 5.60 -14.50
N ASN A 149 10.30 4.48 -13.88
CA ASN A 149 11.21 3.43 -13.46
C ASN A 149 11.94 2.80 -14.66
N ASN A 150 11.24 2.57 -15.77
CA ASN A 150 11.84 2.07 -17.00
C ASN A 150 12.91 3.02 -17.55
N TYR A 151 12.68 4.32 -17.45
CA TYR A 151 13.64 5.38 -17.83
C TYR A 151 14.63 5.74 -16.70
N LYS A 152 14.78 4.88 -15.69
CA LYS A 152 15.73 5.04 -14.56
C LYS A 152 15.50 6.30 -13.70
N LYS A 153 14.31 6.88 -13.74
CA LYS A 153 13.89 8.02 -12.90
C LYS A 153 13.34 7.55 -11.54
N PHE A 154 14.03 6.58 -10.92
CA PHE A 154 13.58 5.88 -9.71
C PHE A 154 13.27 6.79 -8.53
N ALA A 155 14.03 7.88 -8.36
CA ALA A 155 13.85 8.80 -7.23
C ALA A 155 12.47 9.47 -7.25
N VAL A 156 11.98 9.89 -8.44
CA VAL A 156 10.68 10.54 -8.59
C VAL A 156 9.57 9.54 -8.28
N ALA A 157 9.64 8.33 -8.85
CA ALA A 157 8.67 7.28 -8.57
C ALA A 157 8.62 6.90 -7.08
N ALA A 158 9.79 6.76 -6.42
CA ALA A 158 9.86 6.44 -4.99
C ALA A 158 9.31 7.56 -4.09
N SER A 159 9.37 8.82 -4.54
CA SER A 159 8.91 9.98 -3.75
C SER A 159 7.39 10.08 -3.59
N MET A 160 6.60 9.25 -4.30
CA MET A 160 5.13 9.20 -4.16
C MET A 160 4.70 9.06 -2.70
N GLY A 161 5.35 8.17 -1.94
CA GLY A 161 5.03 7.96 -0.53
C GLY A 161 5.31 9.16 0.36
N ILE A 162 6.34 9.95 0.05
CA ILE A 162 6.64 11.21 0.76
C ILE A 162 5.53 12.23 0.50
N VAL A 163 5.17 12.44 -0.78
CA VAL A 163 4.11 13.39 -1.17
C VAL A 163 2.77 12.99 -0.55
N PHE A 164 2.42 11.70 -0.57
CA PHE A 164 1.21 11.19 0.08
C PHE A 164 1.17 11.57 1.56
N ASN A 165 2.22 11.24 2.31
CA ASN A 165 2.25 11.49 3.75
C ASN A 165 2.24 12.99 4.07
N LEU A 166 3.06 13.79 3.37
CA LEU A 166 3.10 15.24 3.59
C LEU A 166 1.77 15.91 3.27
N THR A 167 1.11 15.53 2.18
CA THR A 167 -0.20 16.10 1.82
C THR A 167 -1.24 15.82 2.89
N ILE A 168 -1.30 14.60 3.41
CA ILE A 168 -2.23 14.26 4.49
C ILE A 168 -1.88 15.01 5.77
N ILE A 169 -0.61 15.10 6.15
CA ILE A 169 -0.16 15.83 7.33
C ILE A 169 -0.58 17.31 7.24
N ILE A 170 -0.19 17.97 6.18
CA ILE A 170 -0.46 19.39 5.96
C ILE A 170 -1.97 19.63 5.85
N GLY A 171 -2.67 18.82 5.04
CA GLY A 171 -4.11 18.94 4.87
C GLY A 171 -4.89 18.71 6.17
N THR A 172 -4.49 17.74 6.99
CA THR A 172 -5.08 17.53 8.32
C THR A 172 -4.92 18.76 9.20
N LEU A 173 -3.72 19.30 9.29
CA LEU A 173 -3.46 20.47 10.14
C LEU A 173 -4.20 21.73 9.68
N LEU A 174 -4.33 21.95 8.39
CA LEU A 174 -5.01 23.11 7.83
C LEU A 174 -6.54 23.00 7.87
N LEU A 175 -7.09 21.80 7.66
CA LEU A 175 -8.53 21.62 7.50
C LEU A 175 -9.26 21.14 8.76
N LYS A 176 -8.55 20.66 9.80
CA LYS A 176 -9.14 20.10 11.01
C LYS A 176 -10.16 21.03 11.68
N ASN A 177 -9.90 22.32 11.76
CA ASN A 177 -10.78 23.29 12.45
C ASN A 177 -12.00 23.70 11.61
N LYS A 178 -11.91 23.59 10.26
CA LYS A 178 -12.99 24.02 9.36
C LYS A 178 -13.90 22.88 8.95
N MET A 179 -13.33 21.68 8.74
CA MET A 179 -14.04 20.55 8.13
C MET A 179 -13.97 19.26 8.95
N GLY A 180 -13.27 19.28 10.09
CA GLY A 180 -13.12 18.10 10.95
C GLY A 180 -12.55 16.90 10.18
N ILE A 181 -13.15 15.74 10.38
CA ILE A 181 -12.73 14.47 9.74
C ILE A 181 -12.90 14.47 8.22
N TYR A 182 -13.83 15.27 7.68
CA TYR A 182 -14.01 15.40 6.23
C TYR A 182 -12.84 16.12 5.56
N GLY A 183 -12.18 17.05 6.29
CA GLY A 183 -10.94 17.68 5.87
C GLY A 183 -9.80 16.68 5.70
N LEU A 184 -9.75 15.65 6.55
CA LEU A 184 -8.82 14.53 6.39
C LEU A 184 -9.13 13.70 5.14
N GLY A 185 -10.41 13.45 4.84
CA GLY A 185 -10.84 12.81 3.59
C GLY A 185 -10.43 13.59 2.35
N ILE A 186 -10.58 14.92 2.36
CA ILE A 186 -10.14 15.80 1.27
C ILE A 186 -8.62 15.77 1.13
N ALA A 187 -7.86 15.82 2.23
CA ALA A 187 -6.41 15.69 2.21
C ALA A 187 -5.96 14.36 1.60
N TYR A 188 -6.69 13.27 1.88
CA TYR A 188 -6.46 11.97 1.28
C TYR A 188 -6.67 11.99 -0.24
N LEU A 189 -7.77 12.58 -0.73
CA LEU A 189 -8.02 12.75 -2.16
C LEU A 189 -6.91 13.58 -2.82
N LEU A 190 -6.58 14.74 -2.23
CA LEU A 190 -5.55 15.63 -2.75
C LEU A 190 -4.16 14.96 -2.78
N SER A 191 -3.90 14.00 -1.88
CA SER A 191 -2.63 13.28 -1.92
C SER A 191 -2.44 12.51 -3.22
N GLY A 192 -3.50 11.92 -3.78
CA GLY A 192 -3.46 11.29 -5.09
C GLY A 192 -3.19 12.28 -6.23
N VAL A 193 -3.86 13.43 -6.18
CA VAL A 193 -3.65 14.52 -7.17
C VAL A 193 -2.18 14.98 -7.16
N PHE A 194 -1.62 15.25 -5.97
CA PHE A 194 -0.25 15.72 -5.87
C PHE A 194 0.79 14.64 -6.19
N GLN A 195 0.51 13.36 -5.89
CA GLN A 195 1.36 12.25 -6.32
C GLN A 195 1.48 12.19 -7.83
N LEU A 196 0.36 12.29 -8.54
CA LEU A 196 0.37 12.32 -10.00
C LEU A 196 1.05 13.60 -10.53
N ALA A 197 0.66 14.77 -10.02
CA ALA A 197 1.17 16.06 -10.46
C ALA A 197 2.70 16.16 -10.35
N MET A 198 3.29 15.62 -9.28
CA MET A 198 4.75 15.59 -9.10
C MET A 198 5.48 14.82 -10.20
N MET A 199 4.85 13.80 -10.76
CA MET A 199 5.47 12.95 -11.79
C MET A 199 5.27 13.48 -13.21
N LEU A 200 4.23 14.30 -13.46
CA LEU A 200 3.90 14.81 -14.80
C LEU A 200 5.05 15.53 -15.51
N PRO A 201 5.86 16.40 -14.86
CA PRO A 201 6.97 17.06 -15.53
C PRO A 201 7.99 16.06 -16.13
N GLN A 202 8.29 14.99 -15.41
CA GLN A 202 9.21 13.94 -15.87
C GLN A 202 8.55 13.06 -16.95
N PHE A 203 7.26 12.80 -16.83
CA PHE A 203 6.48 12.07 -17.80
C PHE A 203 6.46 12.79 -19.16
N PHE A 204 6.17 14.09 -19.20
CA PHE A 204 6.16 14.87 -20.43
C PHE A 204 7.54 15.09 -21.06
N GLN A 205 8.63 14.98 -20.29
CA GLN A 205 9.99 14.92 -20.85
C GLN A 205 10.21 13.64 -21.66
N ILE A 206 9.59 12.53 -21.30
CA ILE A 206 9.70 11.25 -21.98
C ILE A 206 8.74 11.15 -23.15
N MET A 207 7.49 11.54 -22.93
CA MET A 207 6.36 11.34 -23.84
C MET A 207 6.08 12.53 -24.78
N LYS A 208 6.85 13.60 -24.69
CA LYS A 208 6.84 14.83 -25.49
C LYS A 208 5.45 15.38 -25.87
N THR A 209 4.57 14.59 -26.47
CA THR A 209 3.24 15.03 -26.95
C THR A 209 2.21 13.98 -26.58
N TYR A 210 1.14 14.38 -25.89
CA TYR A 210 0.01 13.50 -25.61
C TYR A 210 -0.88 13.40 -26.85
N LYS A 211 -1.21 12.16 -27.24
CA LYS A 211 -2.21 11.87 -28.27
C LYS A 211 -3.39 11.16 -27.62
N PHE A 212 -4.60 11.68 -27.82
CA PHE A 212 -5.80 10.96 -27.39
C PHE A 212 -6.02 9.74 -28.30
N THR A 213 -5.69 8.56 -27.77
CA THR A 213 -5.89 7.28 -28.45
C THR A 213 -6.67 6.36 -27.54
N PHE A 214 -7.62 5.62 -28.14
CA PHE A 214 -8.47 4.67 -27.43
C PHE A 214 -8.59 3.39 -28.26
N ASN A 215 -7.50 2.61 -28.31
CA ASN A 215 -7.42 1.42 -29.14
C ASN A 215 -7.51 0.14 -28.30
N LEU A 216 -8.74 -0.39 -28.15
CA LEU A 216 -9.00 -1.67 -27.47
C LEU A 216 -8.56 -2.90 -28.28
N LYS A 217 -8.26 -2.72 -29.58
CA LYS A 217 -7.85 -3.80 -30.48
C LYS A 217 -6.33 -3.91 -30.58
N ASP A 218 -5.60 -3.02 -29.92
CA ASP A 218 -4.14 -3.08 -29.89
C ASP A 218 -3.69 -4.37 -29.19
N GLU A 219 -2.80 -5.11 -29.84
CA GLU A 219 -2.29 -6.40 -29.37
C GLU A 219 -1.60 -6.29 -28.00
N TYR A 220 -0.83 -5.22 -27.78
CA TYR A 220 -0.13 -4.94 -26.52
C TYR A 220 -1.10 -4.59 -25.40
N VAL A 221 -2.18 -3.86 -25.69
CA VAL A 221 -3.24 -3.55 -24.74
C VAL A 221 -3.95 -4.84 -24.30
N ILE A 222 -4.34 -5.69 -25.26
CA ILE A 222 -5.01 -6.96 -24.99
C ILE A 222 -4.10 -7.88 -24.15
N GLU A 223 -2.84 -7.98 -24.53
CA GLU A 223 -1.86 -8.80 -23.81
C GLU A 223 -1.66 -8.30 -22.38
N MET A 224 -1.55 -6.98 -22.18
CA MET A 224 -1.43 -6.38 -20.85
C MET A 224 -2.60 -6.78 -19.95
N PHE A 225 -3.84 -6.68 -20.42
CA PHE A 225 -5.01 -7.09 -19.65
C PHE A 225 -5.03 -8.59 -19.37
N LYS A 226 -4.67 -9.45 -20.35
CA LYS A 226 -4.58 -10.90 -20.14
C LYS A 226 -3.57 -11.28 -19.06
N LEU A 227 -2.41 -10.60 -19.01
CA LEU A 227 -1.39 -10.85 -18.01
C LEU A 227 -1.72 -10.25 -16.63
N MET A 228 -2.56 -9.21 -16.60
CA MET A 228 -3.01 -8.64 -15.33
C MET A 228 -3.99 -9.54 -14.57
N ILE A 229 -4.90 -10.26 -15.26
CA ILE A 229 -5.94 -11.06 -14.62
C ILE A 229 -5.39 -12.06 -13.60
N PRO A 230 -4.40 -12.92 -13.91
CA PRO A 230 -3.83 -13.85 -12.94
C PRO A 230 -3.19 -13.15 -11.73
N THR A 231 -2.54 -12.01 -11.97
CA THR A 231 -1.91 -11.21 -10.91
C THR A 231 -2.96 -10.62 -9.96
N LEU A 232 -4.07 -10.13 -10.52
CA LEU A 232 -5.19 -9.59 -9.74
C LEU A 232 -5.84 -10.66 -8.86
N ILE A 233 -6.03 -11.88 -9.38
CA ILE A 233 -6.61 -13.00 -8.61
C ILE A 233 -5.74 -13.33 -7.37
N GLY A 234 -4.41 -13.35 -7.53
CA GLY A 234 -3.49 -13.61 -6.41
C GLY A 234 -3.54 -12.54 -5.30
N ILE A 235 -3.73 -11.27 -5.66
CA ILE A 235 -3.82 -10.16 -4.70
C ILE A 235 -5.21 -10.12 -4.04
N PHE A 236 -6.25 -10.55 -4.75
CA PHE A 236 -7.64 -10.45 -4.32
C PHE A 236 -7.92 -11.21 -3.02
N GLY A 237 -7.34 -12.40 -2.85
CA GLY A 237 -7.51 -13.20 -1.61
C GLY A 237 -7.05 -12.47 -0.36
N TYR A 238 -5.87 -11.84 -0.41
CA TYR A 238 -5.37 -11.03 0.71
C TYR A 238 -6.27 -9.83 1.02
N GLN A 239 -6.76 -9.16 -0.01
CA GLN A 239 -7.60 -7.96 0.14
C GLN A 239 -8.99 -8.28 0.72
N ILE A 240 -9.54 -9.48 0.46
CA ILE A 240 -10.79 -9.92 1.09
C ILE A 240 -10.62 -10.03 2.61
N ASN A 241 -9.51 -10.59 3.08
CA ASN A 241 -9.24 -10.68 4.52
C ASN A 241 -9.24 -9.29 5.18
N GLU A 242 -8.59 -8.30 4.57
CA GLU A 242 -8.60 -6.91 5.06
C GLU A 242 -10.01 -6.31 5.18
N ILE A 243 -10.90 -6.64 4.24
CA ILE A 243 -12.31 -6.21 4.27
C ILE A 243 -13.07 -6.93 5.39
N ILE A 244 -12.87 -8.24 5.55
CA ILE A 244 -13.50 -9.03 6.60
C ILE A 244 -13.05 -8.54 7.97
N ASP A 245 -11.77 -8.33 8.19
CA ASP A 245 -11.22 -7.79 9.43
C ASP A 245 -11.80 -6.42 9.76
N ASN A 246 -11.93 -5.54 8.76
CA ASN A 246 -12.56 -4.25 8.94
C ASN A 246 -14.03 -4.37 9.35
N ARG A 247 -14.77 -5.31 8.74
CA ARG A 247 -16.16 -5.54 9.09
C ARG A 247 -16.31 -5.96 10.56
N PHE A 248 -15.50 -6.93 11.02
CA PHE A 248 -15.52 -7.36 12.41
C PHE A 248 -15.05 -6.25 13.37
N ALA A 249 -13.99 -5.53 13.03
CA ALA A 249 -13.50 -4.43 13.86
C ALA A 249 -14.53 -3.31 14.05
N THR A 250 -15.33 -3.03 13.01
CA THR A 250 -16.35 -1.99 13.06
C THR A 250 -17.63 -2.40 13.76
N MET A 251 -17.86 -3.70 14.04
CA MET A 251 -18.91 -4.20 14.93
C MET A 251 -18.61 -3.94 16.41
N LEU A 252 -17.33 -3.74 16.74
CA LEU A 252 -16.85 -3.51 18.08
C LEU A 252 -17.05 -2.03 18.51
N PRO A 253 -16.84 -1.69 19.79
CA PRO A 253 -16.99 -0.32 20.27
C PRO A 253 -16.19 0.71 19.47
N ALA A 254 -16.67 1.96 19.47
CA ALA A 254 -16.03 3.06 18.76
C ALA A 254 -14.55 3.22 19.16
N GLY A 255 -13.68 3.38 18.15
CA GLY A 255 -12.25 3.48 18.29
C GLY A 255 -11.49 2.17 18.02
N THR A 256 -12.18 1.01 17.96
CA THR A 256 -11.50 -0.29 17.78
C THR A 256 -10.88 -0.43 16.39
N ALA A 257 -11.59 -0.08 15.32
CA ALA A 257 -11.04 -0.15 13.97
C ALA A 257 -9.84 0.80 13.77
N SER A 258 -9.88 1.96 14.41
CA SER A 258 -8.78 2.91 14.44
C SER A 258 -7.59 2.37 15.24
N ALA A 259 -7.84 1.77 16.39
CA ALA A 259 -6.81 1.16 17.23
C ALA A 259 -6.06 0.05 16.49
N LEU A 260 -6.77 -0.79 15.72
CA LEU A 260 -6.15 -1.79 14.83
C LEU A 260 -5.21 -1.12 13.81
N ASN A 261 -5.61 0.00 13.20
CA ASN A 261 -4.75 0.73 12.28
C ASN A 261 -3.51 1.31 12.96
N TYR A 262 -3.65 1.97 14.13
CA TYR A 262 -2.52 2.52 14.86
C TYR A 262 -1.57 1.45 15.37
N ALA A 263 -2.09 0.35 15.94
CA ALA A 263 -1.27 -0.78 16.39
C ALA A 263 -0.56 -1.47 15.23
N SER A 264 -1.22 -1.63 14.07
CA SER A 264 -0.62 -2.24 12.89
C SER A 264 0.60 -1.46 12.39
N ARG A 265 0.61 -0.14 12.50
CA ARG A 265 1.78 0.68 12.12
C ARG A 265 3.00 0.40 12.99
N LEU A 266 2.78 0.16 14.29
CA LEU A 266 3.85 -0.15 15.22
C LEU A 266 4.43 -1.54 15.00
N TYR A 267 3.56 -2.56 14.84
CA TYR A 267 4.03 -3.93 14.66
C TYR A 267 4.70 -4.16 13.31
N LEU A 268 4.35 -3.38 12.28
CA LEU A 268 4.98 -3.45 10.97
C LEU A 268 6.41 -2.86 10.95
N LEU A 269 6.82 -2.09 11.95
CA LEU A 269 8.18 -1.53 12.02
C LEU A 269 9.24 -2.63 12.12
N PRO A 270 9.20 -3.56 13.11
CA PRO A 270 10.17 -4.67 13.17
C PRO A 270 10.17 -5.55 11.92
N ILE A 271 8.99 -5.81 11.32
CA ILE A 271 8.87 -6.58 10.08
C ILE A 271 9.62 -5.87 8.95
N GLY A 272 9.40 -4.57 8.79
CA GLY A 272 10.03 -3.76 7.76
C GLY A 272 11.55 -3.68 7.90
N VAL A 273 12.02 -3.52 9.14
CA VAL A 273 13.45 -3.37 9.44
C VAL A 273 14.18 -4.72 9.38
N PHE A 274 13.63 -5.79 9.95
CA PHE A 274 14.33 -7.06 10.11
C PHE A 274 13.89 -8.10 9.08
N ALA A 275 12.61 -8.42 8.97
CA ALA A 275 12.16 -9.54 8.15
C ALA A 275 12.35 -9.27 6.65
N ILE A 276 11.91 -8.09 6.16
CA ILE A 276 12.02 -7.73 4.75
C ILE A 276 13.48 -7.54 4.36
N SER A 277 14.28 -6.88 5.20
CA SER A 277 15.71 -6.66 4.93
C SER A 277 16.48 -7.98 4.86
N LEU A 278 16.24 -8.88 5.81
CA LEU A 278 16.88 -10.20 5.83
C LEU A 278 16.50 -11.04 4.60
N ALA A 279 15.23 -11.04 4.22
CA ALA A 279 14.74 -11.75 3.04
C ALA A 279 15.40 -11.22 1.74
N VAL A 280 15.67 -9.91 1.64
CA VAL A 280 16.40 -9.32 0.49
C VAL A 280 17.85 -9.78 0.47
N VAL A 281 18.53 -9.81 1.61
CA VAL A 281 19.96 -10.20 1.71
C VAL A 281 20.17 -11.68 1.39
N ILE A 282 19.25 -12.55 1.82
CA ILE A 282 19.35 -13.99 1.62
C ILE A 282 19.00 -14.40 0.18
N PHE A 283 18.11 -13.68 -0.49
CA PHE A 283 17.56 -14.02 -1.80
C PHE A 283 18.63 -14.33 -2.88
N PRO A 284 19.69 -13.52 -3.08
CA PRO A 284 20.71 -13.81 -4.10
C PRO A 284 21.48 -15.11 -3.82
N THR A 285 21.76 -15.40 -2.56
CA THR A 285 22.46 -16.63 -2.15
C THR A 285 21.59 -17.87 -2.39
N LEU A 286 20.30 -17.78 -2.04
CA LEU A 286 19.31 -18.82 -2.33
C LEU A 286 19.18 -19.07 -3.83
N SER A 287 19.04 -18.02 -4.63
CA SER A 287 18.91 -18.10 -6.09
C SER A 287 20.12 -18.82 -6.72
N LYS A 288 21.35 -18.44 -6.32
CA LYS A 288 22.57 -19.12 -6.79
C LYS A 288 22.62 -20.60 -6.39
N ALA A 289 22.17 -20.93 -5.16
CA ALA A 289 22.17 -22.31 -4.68
C ALA A 289 21.15 -23.19 -5.42
N VAL A 290 19.96 -22.65 -5.72
CA VAL A 290 18.92 -23.35 -6.50
C VAL A 290 19.39 -23.60 -7.93
N VAL A 291 19.96 -22.59 -8.62
CA VAL A 291 20.49 -22.75 -9.98
C VAL A 291 21.57 -23.84 -10.04
N LYS A 292 22.38 -23.99 -8.96
CA LYS A 292 23.41 -25.04 -8.84
C LYS A 292 22.87 -26.39 -8.35
N ASN A 293 21.55 -26.55 -8.18
CA ASN A 293 20.91 -27.72 -7.59
C ASN A 293 21.49 -28.14 -6.21
N ASN A 294 22.05 -27.18 -5.46
CA ASN A 294 22.68 -27.45 -4.18
C ASN A 294 21.69 -27.28 -3.01
N MET A 295 20.83 -28.29 -2.82
CA MET A 295 19.79 -28.29 -1.79
C MET A 295 20.35 -28.24 -0.36
N LYS A 296 21.58 -28.73 -0.12
CA LYS A 296 22.24 -28.60 1.18
C LYS A 296 22.50 -27.13 1.53
N THR A 297 22.96 -26.35 0.56
CA THR A 297 23.16 -24.90 0.73
C THR A 297 21.84 -24.17 0.88
N VAL A 298 20.82 -24.50 0.08
CA VAL A 298 19.47 -23.93 0.21
C VAL A 298 18.93 -24.12 1.62
N ARG A 299 18.92 -25.37 2.11
CA ARG A 299 18.45 -25.69 3.46
C ARG A 299 19.24 -24.92 4.53
N ARG A 300 20.58 -24.88 4.42
CA ARG A 300 21.42 -24.13 5.36
C ARG A 300 21.08 -22.65 5.39
N VAL A 301 20.95 -22.01 4.25
CA VAL A 301 20.67 -20.57 4.14
C VAL A 301 19.28 -20.23 4.68
N VAL A 302 18.26 -21.06 4.38
CA VAL A 302 16.90 -20.89 4.95
C VAL A 302 16.91 -21.04 6.47
N HIS A 303 17.56 -22.10 7.01
CA HIS A 303 17.67 -22.29 8.46
C HIS A 303 18.40 -21.13 9.14
N GLN A 304 19.54 -20.69 8.59
CA GLN A 304 20.26 -19.53 9.12
C GLN A 304 19.42 -18.27 9.09
N GLY A 305 18.66 -18.07 7.99
CA GLY A 305 17.70 -16.96 7.88
C GLY A 305 16.62 -17.02 8.95
N LEU A 306 16.03 -18.18 9.19
CA LEU A 306 15.01 -18.35 10.24
C LEU A 306 15.58 -18.14 11.66
N TYR A 307 16.79 -18.63 11.96
CA TYR A 307 17.44 -18.38 13.25
C TYR A 307 17.73 -16.89 13.46
N MET A 308 18.28 -16.23 12.43
CA MET A 308 18.58 -14.80 12.51
C MET A 308 17.30 -13.95 12.63
N LEU A 309 16.25 -14.36 11.90
CA LEU A 309 14.93 -13.73 12.01
C LEU A 309 14.37 -13.89 13.43
N ALA A 310 14.37 -15.10 13.98
CA ALA A 310 13.90 -15.36 15.35
C ALA A 310 14.70 -14.56 16.38
N PHE A 311 16.03 -14.51 16.24
CA PHE A 311 16.91 -13.75 17.14
C PHE A 311 16.57 -12.24 17.18
N LEU A 312 16.12 -11.66 16.06
CA LEU A 312 15.74 -10.23 15.98
C LEU A 312 14.26 -9.99 16.34
N ILE A 313 13.38 -10.88 15.87
CA ILE A 313 11.93 -10.68 16.00
C ILE A 313 11.41 -11.08 17.39
N VAL A 314 11.94 -12.15 18.00
CA VAL A 314 11.48 -12.58 19.33
C VAL A 314 11.70 -11.48 20.39
N PRO A 315 12.89 -10.87 20.52
CA PRO A 315 13.07 -9.74 21.44
C PRO A 315 12.15 -8.55 21.08
N SER A 316 11.97 -8.26 19.79
CA SER A 316 11.05 -7.21 19.37
C SER A 316 9.60 -7.50 19.76
N SER A 317 9.17 -8.76 19.64
CA SER A 317 7.84 -9.22 20.07
C SER A 317 7.66 -9.07 21.58
N VAL A 318 8.67 -9.48 22.38
CA VAL A 318 8.65 -9.34 23.85
C VAL A 318 8.56 -7.87 24.25
N VAL A 319 9.33 -7.00 23.62
CA VAL A 319 9.29 -5.54 23.89
C VAL A 319 7.93 -4.96 23.50
N LEU A 320 7.41 -5.27 22.33
CA LEU A 320 6.10 -4.76 21.89
C LEU A 320 4.95 -5.29 22.75
N PHE A 321 5.06 -6.53 23.27
CA PHE A 321 4.06 -7.10 24.17
C PHE A 321 4.16 -6.51 25.58
N GLY A 322 5.36 -6.51 26.16
CA GLY A 322 5.58 -6.11 27.56
C GLY A 322 5.47 -4.61 27.81
N TYR A 323 5.86 -3.80 26.81
CA TYR A 323 5.84 -2.32 26.87
C TYR A 323 4.82 -1.72 25.92
N ALA A 324 3.76 -2.44 25.58
CA ALA A 324 2.75 -1.98 24.61
C ALA A 324 2.13 -0.63 25.02
N GLN A 325 1.77 -0.48 26.29
CA GLN A 325 1.13 0.73 26.81
C GLN A 325 2.08 1.92 26.80
N GLU A 326 3.32 1.73 27.22
CA GLU A 326 4.36 2.77 27.24
C GLU A 326 4.69 3.22 25.80
N ILE A 327 4.83 2.27 24.87
CA ILE A 327 5.10 2.55 23.46
C ILE A 327 3.95 3.35 22.85
N VAL A 328 2.71 2.89 23.03
CA VAL A 328 1.53 3.58 22.51
C VAL A 328 1.38 4.96 23.14
N THR A 329 1.61 5.08 24.46
CA THR A 329 1.59 6.36 25.17
C THR A 329 2.64 7.32 24.63
N LEU A 330 3.87 6.86 24.48
CA LEU A 330 4.97 7.68 23.98
C LEU A 330 4.72 8.19 22.56
N ILE A 331 4.15 7.33 21.70
CA ILE A 331 4.00 7.63 20.27
C ILE A 331 2.71 8.38 20.00
N TYR A 332 1.58 7.98 20.59
CA TYR A 332 0.26 8.48 20.19
C TYR A 332 -0.43 9.36 21.22
N LYS A 333 -0.14 9.25 22.54
CA LYS A 333 -0.87 9.98 23.59
C LYS A 333 -0.60 11.48 23.53
N ARG A 334 -1.26 12.16 22.61
CA ARG A 334 -1.23 13.62 22.42
C ARG A 334 -2.60 14.12 21.94
N GLY A 335 -2.96 15.37 22.31
CA GLY A 335 -4.21 15.98 21.86
C GLY A 335 -5.45 15.16 22.21
N HIS A 336 -6.22 14.73 21.22
CA HIS A 336 -7.45 13.96 21.42
C HIS A 336 -7.25 12.43 21.58
N PHE A 337 -6.02 11.94 21.58
CA PHE A 337 -5.73 10.52 21.83
C PHE A 337 -5.85 10.22 23.33
N SER A 338 -7.03 9.84 23.78
CA SER A 338 -7.43 9.64 25.19
C SER A 338 -6.77 8.41 25.83
N GLU A 339 -6.85 8.29 27.17
CA GLU A 339 -6.43 7.06 27.89
C GLU A 339 -7.16 5.83 27.36
N LYS A 340 -8.45 5.94 27.07
CA LYS A 340 -9.22 4.84 26.46
C LYS A 340 -8.62 4.44 25.13
N SER A 341 -8.21 5.40 24.29
CA SER A 341 -7.53 5.14 23.01
C SER A 341 -6.20 4.42 23.21
N VAL A 342 -5.44 4.81 24.27
CA VAL A 342 -4.18 4.13 24.63
C VAL A 342 -4.44 2.67 25.01
N VAL A 343 -5.39 2.42 25.90
CA VAL A 343 -5.70 1.05 26.36
C VAL A 343 -6.07 0.15 25.19
N ILE A 344 -7.07 0.53 24.38
CA ILE A 344 -7.54 -0.28 23.25
C ILE A 344 -6.39 -0.54 22.23
N THR A 345 -5.58 0.50 21.96
CA THR A 345 -4.48 0.37 21.00
C THR A 345 -3.34 -0.49 21.55
N SER A 346 -3.04 -0.40 22.84
CA SER A 346 -1.99 -1.21 23.47
C SER A 346 -2.37 -2.68 23.59
N GLU A 347 -3.61 -2.98 23.98
CA GLU A 347 -4.14 -4.35 23.97
C GLU A 347 -4.07 -4.94 22.56
N THR A 348 -4.49 -4.19 21.54
CA THR A 348 -4.37 -4.60 20.14
C THR A 348 -2.93 -4.87 19.74
N LEU A 349 -1.99 -4.01 20.15
CA LEU A 349 -0.56 -4.17 19.88
C LEU A 349 0.00 -5.44 20.54
N GLN A 350 -0.43 -5.78 21.75
CA GLN A 350 -0.05 -7.02 22.42
C GLN A 350 -0.45 -8.26 21.61
N PHE A 351 -1.68 -8.30 21.11
CA PHE A 351 -2.13 -9.42 20.26
C PHE A 351 -1.34 -9.49 18.94
N TYR A 352 -1.06 -8.37 18.31
CA TYR A 352 -0.21 -8.35 17.12
C TYR A 352 1.22 -8.80 17.41
N ALA A 353 1.77 -8.46 18.58
CA ALA A 353 3.11 -8.85 18.98
C ALA A 353 3.26 -10.37 19.10
N ILE A 354 2.22 -11.10 19.55
CA ILE A 354 2.23 -12.58 19.61
C ILE A 354 2.38 -13.17 18.20
N GLY A 355 1.70 -12.61 17.22
CA GLY A 355 1.76 -13.06 15.81
C GLY A 355 3.01 -12.64 15.05
N LEU A 356 3.83 -11.75 15.60
CA LEU A 356 4.91 -11.08 14.88
C LEU A 356 5.94 -12.05 14.28
N LEU A 357 6.33 -13.09 15.01
CA LEU A 357 7.28 -14.09 14.53
C LEU A 357 6.72 -14.87 13.34
N PHE A 358 5.47 -15.32 13.44
CA PHE A 358 4.83 -16.10 12.38
C PHE A 358 4.69 -15.27 11.11
N PHE A 359 4.21 -14.04 11.24
CA PHE A 359 4.04 -13.12 10.11
C PHE A 359 5.38 -12.77 9.44
N SER A 360 6.42 -12.56 10.24
CA SER A 360 7.78 -12.32 9.74
C SER A 360 8.35 -13.54 9.00
N THR A 361 8.05 -14.75 9.46
CA THR A 361 8.48 -16.00 8.85
C THR A 361 7.85 -16.18 7.46
N ILE A 362 6.58 -15.81 7.28
CA ILE A 362 5.89 -15.86 5.99
C ILE A 362 6.67 -15.04 4.94
N HIS A 363 7.15 -13.84 5.27
CA HIS A 363 7.92 -13.01 4.33
C HIS A 363 9.21 -13.68 3.85
N LEU A 364 9.91 -14.39 4.73
CA LEU A 364 11.14 -15.12 4.39
C LEU A 364 10.83 -16.35 3.53
N LEU A 365 9.84 -17.14 3.91
CA LEU A 365 9.48 -18.39 3.23
C LEU A 365 8.88 -18.11 1.85
N THR A 366 8.01 -17.12 1.71
CA THR A 366 7.45 -16.70 0.42
C THR A 366 8.53 -16.35 -0.60
N ARG A 367 9.55 -15.58 -0.19
CA ARG A 367 10.69 -15.28 -1.06
C ARG A 367 11.53 -16.52 -1.40
N SER A 368 11.65 -17.46 -0.46
CA SER A 368 12.33 -18.73 -0.70
C SER A 368 11.62 -19.58 -1.76
N HIS A 369 10.28 -19.62 -1.75
CA HIS A 369 9.48 -20.31 -2.77
C HIS A 369 9.60 -19.65 -4.15
N TYR A 370 9.65 -18.33 -4.22
CA TYR A 370 9.84 -17.62 -5.51
C TYR A 370 11.16 -17.98 -6.20
N VAL A 371 12.21 -18.32 -5.46
CA VAL A 371 13.48 -18.79 -6.05
C VAL A 371 13.30 -20.11 -6.80
N PHE A 372 12.38 -20.99 -6.36
CA PHE A 372 12.01 -22.23 -7.05
C PHE A 372 11.03 -22.03 -8.21
N LYS A 373 10.67 -20.77 -8.54
CA LYS A 373 9.60 -20.43 -9.50
C LYS A 373 8.22 -20.96 -9.10
N ASP A 374 8.08 -21.43 -7.85
CA ASP A 374 6.81 -21.85 -7.29
C ASP A 374 6.06 -20.61 -6.80
N ARG A 375 4.98 -20.28 -7.49
CA ARG A 375 4.08 -19.18 -7.14
C ARG A 375 2.78 -19.68 -6.50
N THR A 376 2.54 -20.98 -6.52
CA THR A 376 1.27 -21.58 -6.12
C THR A 376 1.18 -21.76 -4.62
N LEU A 377 2.23 -22.31 -4.00
CA LEU A 377 2.27 -22.53 -2.56
C LEU A 377 2.12 -21.22 -1.74
N PRO A 378 2.83 -20.12 -2.06
CA PRO A 378 2.64 -18.86 -1.33
C PRO A 378 1.25 -18.22 -1.47
N VAL A 379 0.46 -18.63 -2.48
CA VAL A 379 -0.91 -18.11 -2.69
C VAL A 379 -1.94 -18.96 -1.92
N ILE A 380 -1.65 -20.24 -1.68
CA ILE A 380 -2.55 -21.17 -1.00
C ILE A 380 -2.34 -21.14 0.53
N SER A 381 -1.14 -20.79 0.99
CA SER A 381 -0.78 -20.69 2.43
C SER A 381 -1.08 -19.32 3.02
#